data_8338eda412f8fa889acca3b7df5447d7
#
_entry.id   8338eda412f8fa889acca3b7df5447d7
#
_cell.length_a   1.000
_cell.length_b   1.000
_cell.length_c   1.000
_cell.angle_alpha   90.00
_cell.angle_beta   90.00
_cell.angle_gamma   90.00
#
_symmetry.space_group_name_H-M   'P 1'
#
loop_
_entity.id
_entity.type
_entity.pdbx_description
1 polymer ?
#
loop_
_entity_poly.entity_id
_entity_poly.type
_entity_poly.pdbx_seq_one_letter_code
_entity_poly.pdbx_strand_id
1 'polypeptide(L)'
;MKLFEVLSPPKPLRADAASYVPDAFRRATTKHKGNLGYLGRGAFAQVYSHKNRPASAFKVGIGDGDNTYLKYIERASQNERWKSNPYLPRVHSQKNYKDPGGGASYVVEIEKLEPFMDLEQEEVEAIIDRAFHSLPKDKYSDLPRQYDVVEALQRAAAGYSDAIKNIKDKKLLQALAIIGNIGKSLYSVGKKTGPYARENARMHLDIHTSNVMIRRTSVGAQLVITDPLV
;
A
#
# COMPACT_ATOMS: atom_id res chain seq x y z
N MET A 1 -17.59 -6.79 -12.59
CA MET A 1 -17.89 -6.08 -11.34
C MET A 1 -17.64 -4.60 -11.62
N LYS A 2 -18.68 -3.74 -11.54
CA LYS A 2 -18.62 -2.38 -12.10
C LYS A 2 -17.70 -1.46 -11.30
N LEU A 3 -16.67 -0.93 -11.96
CA LEU A 3 -15.63 -0.03 -11.46
C LEU A 3 -16.10 1.42 -11.17
N PHE A 4 -17.41 1.68 -11.15
CA PHE A 4 -17.97 3.04 -11.10
C PHE A 4 -18.31 3.57 -9.69
N GLU A 5 -17.95 2.87 -8.60
CA GLU A 5 -18.28 3.34 -7.25
C GLU A 5 -17.22 4.24 -6.59
N VAL A 6 -16.09 4.50 -7.23
CA VAL A 6 -14.98 5.24 -6.61
C VAL A 6 -15.12 6.76 -6.72
N LEU A 7 -15.98 7.27 -7.60
CA LEU A 7 -16.17 8.72 -7.84
C LEU A 7 -17.40 9.33 -7.15
N SER A 8 -18.12 8.56 -6.34
CA SER A 8 -19.18 9.14 -5.52
C SER A 8 -18.57 9.94 -4.36
N PRO A 9 -19.13 11.11 -4.01
CA PRO A 9 -18.69 11.82 -2.81
C PRO A 9 -18.74 10.87 -1.61
N PRO A 10 -17.80 10.96 -0.66
CA PRO A 10 -17.66 10.03 0.45
C PRO A 10 -19.01 9.92 1.16
N LYS A 11 -19.63 8.74 1.06
CA LYS A 11 -20.86 8.46 1.79
C LYS A 11 -20.55 8.58 3.28
N PRO A 12 -21.42 9.22 4.07
CA PRO A 12 -21.27 9.23 5.52
C PRO A 12 -21.16 7.77 6.02
N LEU A 13 -20.29 7.53 6.99
CA LEU A 13 -20.11 6.23 7.64
C LEU A 13 -21.50 5.62 7.92
N ARG A 14 -21.83 4.51 7.27
CA ARG A 14 -23.01 3.75 7.63
C ARG A 14 -22.84 3.24 9.07
N ALA A 15 -23.90 3.21 9.84
CA ALA A 15 -23.90 2.77 11.23
C ALA A 15 -23.34 1.35 11.41
N ASP A 16 -23.46 0.49 10.39
CA ASP A 16 -22.93 -0.87 10.33
C ASP A 16 -21.40 -0.92 10.12
N ALA A 17 -20.84 0.03 9.37
CA ALA A 17 -19.37 0.18 9.27
C ALA A 17 -18.75 0.66 10.60
N ALA A 18 -19.51 1.37 11.43
CA ALA A 18 -19.07 1.85 12.73
C ALA A 18 -18.79 0.70 13.74
N SER A 19 -19.37 -0.50 13.55
CA SER A 19 -19.15 -1.65 14.43
C SER A 19 -17.75 -2.26 14.31
N TYR A 20 -17.05 -1.98 13.21
CA TYR A 20 -15.69 -2.50 12.93
C TYR A 20 -14.57 -1.50 13.23
N VAL A 21 -14.90 -0.28 13.61
CA VAL A 21 -13.87 0.70 13.97
C VAL A 21 -13.46 0.47 15.41
N PRO A 22 -12.16 0.20 15.70
CA PRO A 22 -11.68 0.00 17.04
C PRO A 22 -12.10 1.13 17.97
N ASP A 23 -12.49 0.82 19.21
CA ASP A 23 -12.93 1.81 20.19
C ASP A 23 -11.92 2.94 20.39
N ALA A 24 -10.63 2.62 20.31
CA ALA A 24 -9.56 3.60 20.38
C ALA A 24 -9.58 4.58 19.20
N PHE A 25 -9.84 4.08 17.98
CA PHE A 25 -10.04 4.93 16.82
C PHE A 25 -11.36 5.70 16.92
N ARG A 26 -12.41 5.06 17.41
CA ARG A 26 -13.71 5.70 17.68
C ARG A 26 -13.55 6.84 18.67
N ARG A 27 -12.75 6.70 19.74
CA ARG A 27 -12.43 7.79 20.68
C ARG A 27 -11.56 8.88 20.04
N ALA A 28 -10.57 8.50 19.25
CA ALA A 28 -9.76 9.46 18.49
C ALA A 28 -10.59 10.20 17.43
N THR A 29 -11.54 9.52 16.77
CA THR A 29 -12.42 10.08 15.76
C THR A 29 -13.65 10.78 16.32
N THR A 30 -14.07 10.48 17.57
CA THR A 30 -15.15 11.21 18.27
C THR A 30 -14.75 12.68 18.45
N LYS A 31 -13.47 12.94 18.67
CA LYS A 31 -12.88 14.28 18.64
C LYS A 31 -12.93 14.92 17.24
N HIS A 32 -13.11 14.13 16.16
CA HIS A 32 -13.09 14.52 14.76
C HIS A 32 -14.38 14.16 14.02
N LYS A 33 -15.49 13.96 14.75
CA LYS A 33 -16.81 13.70 14.16
C LYS A 33 -17.12 14.68 13.04
N GLY A 34 -17.39 14.16 11.84
CA GLY A 34 -17.67 14.97 10.66
C GLY A 34 -16.46 15.37 9.82
N ASN A 35 -15.22 15.08 10.25
CA ASN A 35 -14.01 15.41 9.52
C ASN A 35 -13.39 14.23 8.73
N LEU A 36 -13.90 13.00 8.94
CA LEU A 36 -13.41 11.81 8.24
C LEU A 36 -14.32 11.45 7.07
N GLY A 37 -13.72 11.26 5.90
CA GLY A 37 -14.36 10.71 4.70
C GLY A 37 -13.82 9.30 4.44
N TYR A 38 -14.70 8.34 4.21
CA TYR A 38 -14.31 6.98 3.84
C TYR A 38 -13.75 6.97 2.41
N LEU A 39 -12.55 6.40 2.22
CA LEU A 39 -11.90 6.29 0.92
C LEU A 39 -11.96 4.85 0.36
N GLY A 40 -11.90 3.84 1.23
CA GLY A 40 -11.91 2.45 0.80
C GLY A 40 -11.60 1.47 1.92
N ARG A 41 -11.68 0.17 1.60
CA ARG A 41 -11.30 -0.91 2.54
C ARG A 41 -10.56 -2.02 1.81
N GLY A 42 -9.55 -2.58 2.46
CA GLY A 42 -8.93 -3.86 2.13
C GLY A 42 -9.48 -4.99 3.01
N ALA A 43 -8.85 -6.17 2.94
CA ALA A 43 -9.23 -7.34 3.75
C ALA A 43 -9.11 -7.07 5.27
N PHE A 44 -8.09 -6.32 5.71
CA PHE A 44 -7.73 -6.14 7.12
C PHE A 44 -7.73 -4.67 7.57
N ALA A 45 -8.00 -3.72 6.69
CA ALA A 45 -7.93 -2.30 7.02
C ALA A 45 -8.96 -1.47 6.25
N GLN A 46 -9.26 -0.31 6.81
CA GLN A 46 -10.07 0.73 6.19
C GLN A 46 -9.23 2.00 6.03
N VAL A 47 -9.50 2.77 4.98
CA VAL A 47 -8.77 4.01 4.67
C VAL A 47 -9.72 5.19 4.68
N TYR A 48 -9.27 6.27 5.31
CA TYR A 48 -10.05 7.50 5.49
C TYR A 48 -9.24 8.73 5.06
N SER A 49 -9.93 9.72 4.50
CA SER A 49 -9.45 11.11 4.38
C SER A 49 -9.78 11.90 5.66
N HIS A 50 -9.13 13.04 5.86
CA HIS A 50 -9.45 13.95 6.94
C HIS A 50 -9.60 15.38 6.41
N LYS A 51 -10.73 16.03 6.71
CA LYS A 51 -11.07 17.36 6.17
C LYS A 51 -9.99 18.41 6.45
N ASN A 52 -9.42 18.40 7.67
CA ASN A 52 -8.38 19.35 8.07
C ASN A 52 -6.95 18.91 7.73
N ARG A 53 -6.80 17.74 7.08
CA ARG A 53 -5.53 17.19 6.60
C ARG A 53 -5.73 16.59 5.20
N PRO A 54 -6.03 17.43 4.20
CA PRO A 54 -6.41 16.95 2.87
C PRO A 54 -5.30 16.19 2.14
N ALA A 55 -4.04 16.42 2.53
CA ALA A 55 -2.87 15.75 1.97
C ALA A 55 -2.55 14.39 2.66
N SER A 56 -3.32 14.00 3.68
CA SER A 56 -3.11 12.74 4.42
C SER A 56 -4.26 11.77 4.21
N ALA A 57 -3.92 10.48 4.25
CA ALA A 57 -4.85 9.36 4.38
C ALA A 57 -4.54 8.60 5.67
N PHE A 58 -5.57 8.03 6.30
CA PHE A 58 -5.48 7.29 7.56
C PHE A 58 -5.88 5.85 7.31
N LYS A 59 -4.91 4.94 7.35
CA LYS A 59 -5.17 3.49 7.28
C LYS A 59 -5.38 2.97 8.70
N VAL A 60 -6.53 2.36 8.93
CA VAL A 60 -6.95 1.81 10.22
C VAL A 60 -7.09 0.31 10.07
N GLY A 61 -6.24 -0.45 10.73
CA GLY A 61 -6.30 -1.90 10.77
C GLY A 61 -6.93 -2.42 12.05
N ILE A 62 -7.56 -3.59 11.96
CA ILE A 62 -8.29 -4.23 13.04
C ILE A 62 -7.70 -5.61 13.30
N GLY A 63 -7.33 -5.86 14.56
CA GLY A 63 -7.01 -7.19 15.07
C GLY A 63 -5.63 -7.72 14.68
N ASP A 64 -5.39 -8.96 15.07
CA ASP A 64 -4.10 -9.66 14.92
C ASP A 64 -3.74 -10.01 13.47
N GLY A 65 -4.63 -9.71 12.52
CA GLY A 65 -4.51 -10.16 11.13
C GLY A 65 -3.51 -9.42 10.27
N ASP A 66 -3.15 -8.16 10.60
CA ASP A 66 -2.26 -7.36 9.74
C ASP A 66 -0.95 -6.94 10.44
N ASN A 67 -0.37 -7.84 11.18
CA ASN A 67 0.95 -7.66 11.77
C ASN A 67 2.04 -7.44 10.71
N THR A 68 1.83 -7.92 9.47
CA THR A 68 2.78 -7.79 8.37
C THR A 68 2.90 -6.34 7.92
N TYR A 69 1.77 -5.66 7.68
CA TYR A 69 1.76 -4.25 7.30
C TYR A 69 2.38 -3.37 8.39
N LEU A 70 2.03 -3.59 9.66
CA LEU A 70 2.62 -2.83 10.77
C LEU A 70 4.13 -2.98 10.84
N LYS A 71 4.63 -4.22 10.79
CA LYS A 71 6.07 -4.51 10.80
C LYS A 71 6.76 -3.90 9.58
N TYR A 72 6.10 -3.90 8.43
CA TYR A 72 6.57 -3.22 7.23
C TYR A 72 6.73 -1.73 7.46
N ILE A 73 5.69 -1.05 7.98
CA ILE A 73 5.71 0.39 8.27
C ILE A 73 6.72 0.74 9.38
N GLU A 74 6.83 -0.07 10.44
CA GLU A 74 7.83 0.14 11.49
C GLU A 74 9.26 0.13 10.93
N ARG A 75 9.59 -0.86 10.11
CA ARG A 75 10.89 -0.93 9.45
C ARG A 75 11.11 0.17 8.43
N ALA A 76 10.06 0.54 7.72
CA ALA A 76 10.08 1.66 6.80
C ALA A 76 10.42 2.97 7.50
N SER A 77 9.74 3.26 8.62
CA SER A 77 9.92 4.50 9.38
C SER A 77 11.32 4.65 9.98
N GLN A 78 12.03 3.54 10.21
CA GLN A 78 13.39 3.51 10.74
C GLN A 78 14.47 3.58 9.65
N ASN A 79 14.09 3.48 8.37
CA ASN A 79 15.03 3.40 7.26
C ASN A 79 15.12 4.75 6.52
N GLU A 80 16.25 5.44 6.67
CA GLU A 80 16.46 6.75 6.01
C GLU A 80 16.44 6.66 4.47
N ARG A 81 16.87 5.51 3.90
CA ARG A 81 16.79 5.28 2.45
C ARG A 81 15.33 5.16 1.99
N TRP A 82 14.44 4.70 2.88
CA TRP A 82 13.00 4.70 2.61
C TRP A 82 12.45 6.12 2.54
N LYS A 83 12.70 6.92 3.56
CA LYS A 83 12.16 8.29 3.67
C LYS A 83 12.48 9.16 2.45
N SER A 84 13.65 8.93 1.84
CA SER A 84 14.10 9.66 0.66
C SER A 84 13.73 9.01 -0.67
N ASN A 85 13.07 7.83 -0.67
CA ASN A 85 12.75 7.12 -1.89
C ASN A 85 11.38 7.57 -2.45
N PRO A 86 11.32 8.09 -3.70
CA PRO A 86 10.08 8.60 -4.28
C PRO A 86 9.04 7.51 -4.59
N TYR A 87 9.43 6.23 -4.65
CA TYR A 87 8.56 5.10 -4.94
C TYR A 87 7.93 4.45 -3.70
N LEU A 88 8.23 4.98 -2.52
CA LEU A 88 7.70 4.49 -1.24
C LEU A 88 6.80 5.54 -0.59
N PRO A 89 5.76 5.14 0.16
CA PRO A 89 4.83 6.07 0.77
C PRO A 89 5.52 6.87 1.88
N ARG A 90 5.14 8.14 2.01
CA ARG A 90 5.53 8.98 3.15
C ARG A 90 4.65 8.64 4.33
N VAL A 91 5.26 8.10 5.39
CA VAL A 91 4.60 7.81 6.65
C VAL A 91 4.76 9.01 7.58
N HIS A 92 3.64 9.62 7.98
CA HIS A 92 3.64 10.80 8.86
C HIS A 92 3.58 10.40 10.32
N SER A 93 2.75 9.40 10.66
CA SER A 93 2.66 8.91 12.03
C SER A 93 2.11 7.48 12.06
N GLN A 94 2.43 6.75 13.12
CA GLN A 94 1.87 5.44 13.44
C GLN A 94 1.48 5.41 14.92
N LYS A 95 0.30 4.87 15.22
CA LYS A 95 -0.18 4.64 16.57
C LYS A 95 -0.79 3.25 16.68
N ASN A 96 -0.32 2.50 17.66
CA ASN A 96 -0.85 1.18 18.00
C ASN A 96 -1.77 1.33 19.23
N TYR A 97 -2.89 0.64 19.20
CA TYR A 97 -3.87 0.63 20.28
C TYR A 97 -4.07 -0.81 20.76
N LYS A 98 -4.25 -0.97 22.07
CA LYS A 98 -4.73 -2.22 22.65
C LYS A 98 -6.22 -2.07 22.93
N ASP A 99 -7.01 -2.95 22.37
CA ASP A 99 -8.44 -2.98 22.68
C ASP A 99 -8.67 -3.65 24.04
N PRO A 100 -9.73 -3.26 24.77
CA PRO A 100 -10.06 -3.87 26.06
C PRO A 100 -10.27 -5.39 26.00
N GLY A 101 -10.62 -5.95 24.84
CA GLY A 101 -10.78 -7.38 24.59
C GLY A 101 -9.48 -8.10 24.20
N GLY A 102 -8.30 -7.45 24.30
CA GLY A 102 -6.99 -8.03 23.99
C GLY A 102 -6.58 -7.97 22.51
N GLY A 103 -7.45 -7.47 21.64
CA GLY A 103 -7.11 -7.21 20.23
C GLY A 103 -6.15 -6.02 20.09
N ALA A 104 -5.31 -6.05 19.06
CA ALA A 104 -4.47 -4.93 18.68
C ALA A 104 -5.06 -4.22 17.46
N SER A 105 -5.14 -2.91 17.51
CA SER A 105 -5.53 -2.08 16.37
C SER A 105 -4.48 -1.00 16.12
N TYR A 106 -4.46 -0.48 14.90
CA TYR A 106 -3.50 0.56 14.53
C TYR A 106 -4.12 1.65 13.68
N VAL A 107 -3.50 2.81 13.74
CA VAL A 107 -3.74 3.91 12.82
C VAL A 107 -2.41 4.36 12.24
N VAL A 108 -2.28 4.30 10.93
CA VAL A 108 -1.13 4.83 10.19
C VAL A 108 -1.59 6.02 9.37
N GLU A 109 -0.98 7.18 9.61
CA GLU A 109 -1.15 8.35 8.77
C GLU A 109 -0.08 8.35 7.69
N ILE A 110 -0.52 8.28 6.45
CA ILE A 110 0.33 8.33 5.25
C ILE A 110 -0.08 9.51 4.37
N GLU A 111 0.75 9.86 3.41
CA GLU A 111 0.34 10.79 2.37
C GLU A 111 -0.89 10.28 1.61
N LYS A 112 -1.74 11.21 1.17
CA LYS A 112 -2.87 10.86 0.30
C LYS A 112 -2.37 10.69 -1.13
N LEU A 113 -2.67 9.54 -1.72
CA LEU A 113 -2.29 9.14 -3.07
C LEU A 113 -3.53 8.91 -3.92
N GLU A 114 -3.36 8.90 -5.22
CA GLU A 114 -4.40 8.59 -6.20
C GLU A 114 -4.26 7.14 -6.68
N PRO A 115 -5.35 6.46 -7.08
CA PRO A 115 -5.26 5.12 -7.64
C PRO A 115 -4.48 5.11 -8.96
N PHE A 116 -3.57 4.15 -9.14
CA PHE A 116 -2.80 3.98 -10.37
C PHE A 116 -3.70 3.65 -11.57
N MET A 117 -4.79 2.92 -11.32
CA MET A 117 -5.74 2.52 -12.36
C MET A 117 -6.56 3.67 -12.94
N ASP A 118 -6.58 4.83 -12.29
CA ASP A 118 -7.31 6.01 -12.73
C ASP A 118 -6.49 6.90 -13.70
N LEU A 119 -5.22 6.52 -13.97
CA LEU A 119 -4.38 7.26 -14.91
C LEU A 119 -4.80 7.03 -16.37
N GLU A 120 -4.73 8.08 -17.14
CA GLU A 120 -4.86 8.02 -18.60
C GLU A 120 -3.66 7.29 -19.21
N GLN A 121 -3.86 6.69 -20.38
CA GLN A 121 -2.83 5.88 -21.04
C GLN A 121 -1.52 6.65 -21.27
N GLU A 122 -1.58 7.92 -21.66
CA GLU A 122 -0.41 8.77 -21.89
C GLU A 122 0.44 8.95 -20.64
N GLU A 123 -0.20 9.10 -19.46
CA GLU A 123 0.50 9.20 -18.19
C GLU A 123 1.18 7.86 -17.81
N VAL A 124 0.52 6.75 -18.12
CA VAL A 124 1.08 5.41 -17.89
C VAL A 124 2.31 5.18 -18.78
N GLU A 125 2.24 5.52 -20.07
CA GLU A 125 3.37 5.42 -20.98
C GLU A 125 4.54 6.32 -20.53
N ALA A 126 4.25 7.54 -20.07
CA ALA A 126 5.29 8.42 -19.53
C ALA A 126 5.98 7.83 -18.28
N ILE A 127 5.25 7.08 -17.43
CA ILE A 127 5.82 6.33 -16.32
C ILE A 127 6.71 5.19 -16.82
N ILE A 128 6.24 4.43 -17.82
CA ILE A 128 6.98 3.32 -18.41
C ILE A 128 8.28 3.84 -19.01
N ASP A 129 8.22 4.89 -19.82
CA ASP A 129 9.38 5.50 -20.45
C ASP A 129 10.40 6.01 -19.43
N ARG A 130 9.96 6.48 -18.27
CA ARG A 130 10.84 6.97 -17.23
C ARG A 130 11.48 5.85 -16.40
N ALA A 131 10.72 4.81 -16.10
CA ALA A 131 11.11 3.80 -15.12
C ALA A 131 11.72 2.53 -15.73
N PHE A 132 11.40 2.19 -16.98
CA PHE A 132 11.77 0.92 -17.60
C PHE A 132 12.58 1.12 -18.90
N HIS A 133 13.48 0.18 -19.21
CA HIS A 133 14.15 0.12 -20.51
C HIS A 133 13.21 -0.40 -21.60
N SER A 134 12.46 -1.43 -21.26
CA SER A 134 11.39 -1.99 -22.06
C SER A 134 10.39 -2.67 -21.15
N LEU A 135 9.13 -2.53 -21.46
CA LEU A 135 8.07 -3.27 -20.80
C LEU A 135 7.31 -4.04 -21.88
N PRO A 136 7.51 -5.37 -21.97
CA PRO A 136 6.79 -6.17 -22.95
C PRO A 136 5.29 -5.96 -22.75
N LYS A 137 4.54 -5.85 -23.84
CA LYS A 137 3.09 -5.99 -23.77
C LYS A 137 2.81 -7.44 -23.41
N ASP A 138 2.02 -7.64 -22.37
CA ASP A 138 1.61 -8.99 -21.99
C ASP A 138 0.88 -9.68 -23.15
N LYS A 139 0.89 -11.01 -23.12
CA LYS A 139 0.13 -11.85 -24.07
C LYS A 139 -1.38 -11.54 -24.07
N TYR A 140 -1.86 -10.92 -23.01
CA TYR A 140 -3.24 -10.46 -22.86
C TYR A 140 -3.34 -9.00 -23.31
N SER A 141 -3.26 -8.78 -24.63
CA SER A 141 -3.26 -7.45 -25.27
C SER A 141 -4.48 -6.58 -24.94
N ASP A 142 -5.49 -7.14 -24.29
CA ASP A 142 -6.76 -6.47 -23.99
C ASP A 142 -6.80 -5.83 -22.58
N LEU A 143 -5.78 -6.07 -21.75
CA LEU A 143 -5.69 -5.46 -20.42
C LEU A 143 -4.99 -4.09 -20.49
N PRO A 144 -5.39 -3.15 -19.62
CA PRO A 144 -4.69 -1.88 -19.47
C PRO A 144 -3.19 -2.06 -19.15
N ARG A 145 -2.34 -1.19 -19.68
CA ARG A 145 -0.87 -1.21 -19.49
C ARG A 145 -0.44 -1.15 -18.02
N GLN A 146 -1.31 -0.68 -17.14
CA GLN A 146 -1.09 -0.70 -15.68
C GLN A 146 -0.82 -2.11 -15.15
N TYR A 147 -1.44 -3.15 -15.71
CA TYR A 147 -1.20 -4.54 -15.32
C TYR A 147 0.20 -5.00 -15.66
N ASP A 148 0.74 -4.64 -16.83
CA ASP A 148 2.12 -4.96 -17.23
C ASP A 148 3.13 -4.33 -16.26
N VAL A 149 2.89 -3.07 -15.87
CA VAL A 149 3.72 -2.35 -14.89
C VAL A 149 3.71 -3.08 -13.55
N VAL A 150 2.53 -3.42 -13.03
CA VAL A 150 2.38 -4.09 -11.73
C VAL A 150 3.04 -5.47 -11.73
N GLU A 151 2.87 -6.26 -12.79
CA GLU A 151 3.54 -7.55 -12.93
C GLU A 151 5.07 -7.41 -12.93
N ALA A 152 5.60 -6.44 -13.67
CA ALA A 152 7.04 -6.18 -13.71
C ALA A 152 7.58 -5.79 -12.31
N LEU A 153 6.84 -4.96 -11.56
CA LEU A 153 7.21 -4.58 -10.20
C LEU A 153 7.21 -5.79 -9.25
N GLN A 154 6.17 -6.62 -9.31
CA GLN A 154 6.05 -7.82 -8.49
C GLN A 154 7.18 -8.81 -8.76
N ARG A 155 7.47 -9.08 -10.04
CA ARG A 155 8.56 -9.97 -10.46
C ARG A 155 9.92 -9.44 -10.02
N ALA A 156 10.17 -8.14 -10.18
CA ALA A 156 11.43 -7.52 -9.78
C ALA A 156 11.61 -7.55 -8.24
N ALA A 157 10.57 -7.28 -7.46
CA ALA A 157 10.59 -7.38 -6.00
C ALA A 157 10.83 -8.84 -5.53
N ALA A 158 10.31 -9.82 -6.26
CA ALA A 158 10.57 -11.25 -6.03
C ALA A 158 11.99 -11.68 -6.41
N GLY A 159 12.76 -10.83 -7.09
CA GLY A 159 14.15 -11.08 -7.45
C GLY A 159 14.37 -11.72 -8.82
N TYR A 160 13.37 -11.71 -9.71
CA TYR A 160 13.54 -12.20 -11.08
C TYR A 160 14.49 -11.29 -11.87
N SER A 161 15.59 -11.86 -12.36
CA SER A 161 16.70 -11.11 -12.97
C SER A 161 16.33 -10.41 -14.27
N ASP A 162 15.43 -10.97 -15.06
CA ASP A 162 14.91 -10.37 -16.28
C ASP A 162 14.08 -9.13 -16.00
N ALA A 163 13.20 -9.18 -14.99
CA ALA A 163 12.40 -8.04 -14.57
C ALA A 163 13.29 -6.92 -13.97
N ILE A 164 14.29 -7.28 -13.16
CA ILE A 164 15.26 -6.32 -12.60
C ILE A 164 16.04 -5.60 -13.71
N LYS A 165 16.52 -6.33 -14.73
CA LYS A 165 17.28 -5.75 -15.84
C LYS A 165 16.45 -4.78 -16.69
N ASN A 166 15.13 -4.94 -16.71
CA ASN A 166 14.24 -4.06 -17.46
C ASN A 166 13.96 -2.73 -16.76
N ILE A 167 14.26 -2.60 -15.48
CA ILE A 167 14.08 -1.36 -14.73
C ILE A 167 15.34 -0.50 -14.88
N LYS A 168 15.20 0.71 -15.41
CA LYS A 168 16.30 1.67 -15.56
C LYS A 168 16.39 2.67 -14.40
N ASP A 169 15.29 2.92 -13.69
CA ASP A 169 15.29 3.84 -12.55
C ASP A 169 15.89 3.19 -11.31
N LYS A 170 17.06 3.71 -10.90
CA LYS A 170 17.81 3.21 -9.73
C LYS A 170 17.05 3.36 -8.41
N LYS A 171 16.20 4.38 -8.28
CA LYS A 171 15.39 4.59 -7.06
C LYS A 171 14.26 3.57 -6.99
N LEU A 172 13.66 3.20 -8.13
CA LEU A 172 12.69 2.13 -8.20
C LEU A 172 13.33 0.78 -7.83
N LEU A 173 14.48 0.45 -8.40
CA LEU A 173 15.23 -0.75 -8.00
C LEU A 173 15.55 -0.78 -6.51
N GLN A 174 15.94 0.36 -5.95
CA GLN A 174 16.20 0.48 -4.51
C GLN A 174 14.93 0.25 -3.67
N ALA A 175 13.78 0.78 -4.10
CA ALA A 175 12.49 0.56 -3.42
C ALA A 175 12.12 -0.93 -3.40
N LEU A 176 12.20 -1.59 -4.56
CA LEU A 176 11.87 -3.01 -4.69
C LEU A 176 12.82 -3.90 -3.87
N ALA A 177 14.12 -3.55 -3.83
CA ALA A 177 15.09 -4.25 -2.98
C ALA A 177 14.78 -4.07 -1.47
N ILE A 178 14.36 -2.88 -1.05
CA ILE A 178 13.94 -2.63 0.34
C ILE A 178 12.72 -3.50 0.68
N ILE A 179 11.69 -3.50 -0.18
CA ILE A 179 10.49 -4.31 -0.03
C ILE A 179 10.84 -5.80 0.08
N GLY A 180 11.62 -6.31 -0.87
CA GLY A 180 12.04 -7.71 -0.90
C GLY A 180 12.86 -8.12 0.35
N ASN A 181 13.72 -7.25 0.86
CA ASN A 181 14.52 -7.52 2.06
C ASN A 181 13.67 -7.50 3.34
N ILE A 182 12.74 -6.56 3.48
CA ILE A 182 11.81 -6.51 4.61
C ILE A 182 11.00 -7.79 4.60
N GLY A 183 10.45 -8.15 3.47
CA GLY A 183 9.67 -9.36 3.34
C GLY A 183 10.43 -10.62 3.74
N LYS A 184 11.62 -10.86 3.19
CA LYS A 184 12.48 -12.00 3.57
C LYS A 184 12.75 -12.05 5.08
N SER A 185 12.97 -10.89 5.69
CA SER A 185 13.23 -10.76 7.11
C SER A 185 11.98 -11.08 7.97
N LEU A 186 10.79 -10.66 7.55
CA LEU A 186 9.53 -10.98 8.24
C LEU A 186 9.22 -12.47 8.14
N TYR A 187 9.43 -13.08 6.98
CA TYR A 187 9.28 -14.51 6.77
C TYR A 187 10.21 -15.36 7.65
N SER A 188 11.47 -14.96 7.79
CA SER A 188 12.42 -15.71 8.62
C SER A 188 12.05 -15.71 10.11
N VAL A 189 11.38 -14.67 10.59
CA VAL A 189 10.87 -14.58 11.98
C VAL A 189 9.63 -15.46 12.17
N GLY A 190 8.70 -15.47 11.21
CA GLY A 190 7.46 -16.27 11.28
C GLY A 190 7.71 -17.78 11.33
N LYS A 191 8.78 -18.27 10.67
CA LYS A 191 9.16 -19.70 10.70
C LYS A 191 9.55 -20.22 12.09
N LYS A 192 9.94 -19.36 13.02
CA LYS A 192 10.47 -19.77 14.34
C LYS A 192 9.42 -19.87 15.44
N THR A 193 8.21 -19.36 15.27
CA THR A 193 7.33 -19.08 16.42
C THR A 193 5.87 -19.53 16.33
N GLY A 194 5.43 -20.35 15.35
CA GLY A 194 4.02 -20.68 15.25
C GLY A 194 3.70 -22.15 14.97
N PRO A 195 2.51 -22.64 15.41
CA PRO A 195 2.05 -24.01 15.15
C PRO A 195 1.81 -24.31 13.66
N TYR A 196 1.77 -23.28 12.82
CA TYR A 196 1.69 -23.37 11.35
C TYR A 196 3.06 -23.33 10.66
N ALA A 197 4.14 -23.63 11.39
CA ALA A 197 5.50 -23.73 10.87
C ALA A 197 5.72 -24.86 9.84
N ARG A 198 4.69 -25.60 9.51
CA ARG A 198 4.69 -26.65 8.50
C ARG A 198 4.02 -26.12 7.23
N GLU A 199 4.79 -26.23 6.15
CA GLU A 199 4.38 -26.06 4.76
C GLU A 199 4.28 -24.64 4.24
N ASN A 200 5.34 -24.25 3.49
CA ASN A 200 5.28 -23.28 2.38
C ASN A 200 4.69 -21.89 2.67
N ALA A 201 4.87 -21.34 3.85
CA ALA A 201 4.65 -19.93 4.07
C ALA A 201 5.66 -19.15 3.21
N ARG A 202 5.45 -19.14 1.90
CA ARG A 202 6.06 -18.19 0.99
C ARG A 202 5.47 -16.85 1.38
N MET A 203 6.32 -15.93 1.80
CA MET A 203 5.95 -14.55 1.86
C MET A 203 5.34 -14.17 0.51
N HIS A 204 4.09 -13.81 0.51
CA HIS A 204 3.45 -13.33 -0.69
C HIS A 204 3.73 -11.83 -0.78
N LEU A 205 4.53 -11.47 -1.80
CA LEU A 205 4.54 -10.11 -2.29
C LEU A 205 3.15 -9.82 -2.84
N ASP A 206 2.50 -8.82 -2.28
CA ASP A 206 1.15 -8.41 -2.64
C ASP A 206 1.18 -7.11 -3.45
N ILE A 207 2.07 -7.04 -4.44
CA ILE A 207 2.12 -5.91 -5.37
C ILE A 207 1.08 -6.16 -6.46
N HIS A 208 -0.08 -5.56 -6.30
CA HIS A 208 -1.17 -5.58 -7.26
C HIS A 208 -1.71 -4.17 -7.51
N THR A 209 -2.65 -4.01 -8.42
CA THR A 209 -3.11 -2.70 -8.90
C THR A 209 -3.64 -1.78 -7.80
N SER A 210 -4.24 -2.31 -6.73
CA SER A 210 -4.71 -1.49 -5.60
C SER A 210 -3.59 -1.10 -4.61
N ASN A 211 -2.42 -1.75 -4.69
CA ASN A 211 -1.27 -1.48 -3.83
C ASN A 211 -0.20 -0.64 -4.53
N VAL A 212 -0.45 -0.29 -5.79
CA VAL A 212 0.33 0.69 -6.55
C VAL A 212 -0.52 1.94 -6.72
N MET A 213 -0.03 3.05 -6.23
CA MET A 213 -0.71 4.34 -6.19
C MET A 213 0.13 5.42 -6.88
N ILE A 214 -0.41 6.61 -6.99
CA ILE A 214 0.23 7.75 -7.67
C ILE A 214 0.37 8.92 -6.72
N ARG A 215 1.57 9.50 -6.72
CA ARG A 215 1.86 10.83 -6.18
C ARG A 215 1.92 11.82 -7.33
N ARG A 216 1.11 12.87 -7.30
CA ARG A 216 1.25 13.99 -8.22
C ARG A 216 2.47 14.84 -7.85
N THR A 217 3.30 15.11 -8.82
CA THR A 217 4.51 15.95 -8.67
C THR A 217 4.54 17.01 -9.75
N SER A 218 5.43 18.00 -9.62
CA SER A 218 5.63 19.05 -10.64
C SER A 218 6.14 18.48 -11.98
N VAL A 219 6.67 17.27 -11.99
CA VAL A 219 7.20 16.60 -13.19
C VAL A 219 6.30 15.45 -13.67
N GLY A 220 5.06 15.40 -13.19
CA GLY A 220 4.05 14.40 -13.58
C GLY A 220 3.77 13.35 -12.52
N ALA A 221 3.10 12.27 -12.93
CA ALA A 221 2.70 11.18 -12.07
C ALA A 221 3.90 10.33 -11.63
N GLN A 222 4.02 10.04 -10.32
CA GLN A 222 5.06 9.22 -9.72
C GLN A 222 4.44 7.97 -9.09
N LEU A 223 4.90 6.78 -9.48
CA LEU A 223 4.48 5.53 -8.85
C LEU A 223 4.88 5.47 -7.38
N VAL A 224 3.99 4.92 -6.55
CA VAL A 224 4.23 4.67 -5.11
C VAL A 224 3.69 3.28 -4.76
N ILE A 225 4.52 2.42 -4.17
CA ILE A 225 4.14 1.07 -3.73
C ILE A 225 3.75 1.15 -2.26
N THR A 226 2.45 0.99 -1.94
CA THR A 226 1.90 1.34 -0.63
C THR A 226 1.79 0.17 0.35
N ASP A 227 1.40 -1.02 -0.11
CA ASP A 227 1.11 -2.20 0.73
C ASP A 227 1.58 -3.49 0.03
N PRO A 228 2.91 -3.70 -0.04
CA PRO A 228 3.47 -4.73 -0.91
C PRO A 228 3.58 -6.12 -0.28
N LEU A 229 3.11 -6.32 0.96
CA LEU A 229 3.34 -7.55 1.74
C LEU A 229 2.05 -8.06 2.39
N VAL A 230 1.79 -9.35 2.26
CA VAL A 230 0.72 -10.11 2.92
C VAL A 230 1.29 -11.32 3.66
#